data_2d83aa701e9e55e8762cdbc0efba3b13
#
_entry.id   2d83aa701e9e55e8762cdbc0efba3b13
#
_cell.length_a   1.000
_cell.length_b   1.000
_cell.length_c   1.000
_cell.angle_alpha   90.00
_cell.angle_beta   90.00
_cell.angle_gamma   90.00
#
_symmetry.space_group_name_H-M   'P 1'
#
loop_
_entity.id
_entity.type
_entity.pdbx_description
1 polymer ?
#
loop_
_entity_poly.entity_id
_entity_poly.type
_entity_poly.pdbx_seq_one_letter_code
_entity_poly.pdbx_strand_id
1 'polypeptide(L)'
;MKKRIVSLLLALVMVLSLVPATVWAAENHDGQVRVVVENTTYAKANGAAWDGTLVDKWVDLAPGSSMMDCIVSALGTYSQTGAESGYISEINGLSAGDGGAASGWMGTLNDWFTNVGFKDIKAGDKLFAGDIIRVMYTTNGYGADIGGDWNTQSDTSLAALSFSEGVLTPDFASDKTAYTLTLPQGVTGIRMTATASNKNNQVYLTADGTDYRRVETVPVHNGTVLTIRCGDKAAATEWSPAITPTTYTVTVSQEGDAPQGDLDVSFKGLHSAQLASLKLYDFADGIKGD
;
A
#
# COMPACT_ATOMS: atom_id res chain seq x y z
N MET A 1 -7.01 -46.97 -15.37
CA MET A 1 -7.48 -45.75 -14.66
C MET A 1 -6.39 -44.65 -14.60
N LYS A 2 -5.15 -44.92 -14.16
CA LYS A 2 -4.08 -43.89 -14.04
C LYS A 2 -3.78 -43.10 -15.33
N LYS A 3 -3.75 -43.73 -16.50
CA LYS A 3 -3.48 -43.06 -17.79
C LYS A 3 -4.58 -42.08 -18.22
N ARG A 4 -5.85 -42.32 -17.86
CA ARG A 4 -6.97 -41.42 -18.16
C ARG A 4 -7.00 -40.20 -17.25
N ILE A 5 -6.56 -40.35 -16.00
CA ILE A 5 -6.45 -39.23 -15.03
C ILE A 5 -5.31 -38.26 -15.44
N VAL A 6 -4.16 -38.80 -15.88
CA VAL A 6 -3.04 -38.00 -16.37
C VAL A 6 -3.42 -37.24 -17.65
N SER A 7 -4.15 -37.87 -18.58
CA SER A 7 -4.65 -37.21 -19.79
C SER A 7 -5.65 -36.11 -19.50
N LEU A 8 -6.52 -36.31 -18.50
CA LEU A 8 -7.49 -35.26 -18.06
C LEU A 8 -6.79 -34.09 -17.37
N LEU A 9 -5.76 -34.35 -16.55
CA LEU A 9 -4.94 -33.34 -15.93
C LEU A 9 -4.14 -32.52 -16.96
N LEU A 10 -3.57 -33.17 -17.97
CA LEU A 10 -2.85 -32.49 -19.05
C LEU A 10 -3.78 -31.61 -19.89
N ALA A 11 -5.00 -32.09 -20.18
CA ALA A 11 -6.01 -31.30 -20.89
C ALA A 11 -6.48 -30.07 -20.06
N LEU A 12 -6.62 -30.24 -18.74
CA LEU A 12 -6.98 -29.14 -17.84
C LEU A 12 -5.89 -28.07 -17.77
N VAL A 13 -4.61 -28.48 -17.73
CA VAL A 13 -3.47 -27.56 -17.75
C VAL A 13 -3.38 -26.83 -19.10
N MET A 14 -3.63 -27.50 -20.23
CA MET A 14 -3.66 -26.84 -21.55
C MET A 14 -4.83 -25.85 -21.70
N VAL A 15 -5.99 -26.14 -21.12
CA VAL A 15 -7.13 -25.21 -21.14
C VAL A 15 -6.87 -23.99 -20.27
N LEU A 16 -6.20 -24.16 -19.13
CA LEU A 16 -5.78 -23.04 -18.26
C LEU A 16 -4.70 -22.16 -18.90
N SER A 17 -3.84 -22.72 -19.76
CA SER A 17 -2.81 -21.95 -20.50
C SER A 17 -3.36 -21.21 -21.72
N LEU A 18 -4.59 -21.54 -22.17
CA LEU A 18 -5.29 -20.86 -23.26
C LEU A 18 -6.28 -19.78 -22.78
N VAL A 19 -6.45 -19.61 -21.48
CA VAL A 19 -7.12 -18.42 -20.95
C VAL A 19 -6.20 -17.24 -21.28
N PRO A 20 -6.59 -16.33 -22.21
CA PRO A 20 -5.79 -15.14 -22.42
C PRO A 20 -5.66 -14.51 -21.04
N ALA A 21 -4.43 -14.24 -20.61
CA ALA A 21 -4.23 -13.31 -19.52
C ALA A 21 -4.95 -12.04 -19.99
N THR A 22 -6.18 -11.86 -19.57
CA THR A 22 -6.82 -10.56 -19.65
C THR A 22 -5.90 -9.68 -18.83
N VAL A 23 -5.03 -8.97 -19.53
CA VAL A 23 -4.35 -7.82 -18.98
C VAL A 23 -5.52 -6.92 -18.58
N TRP A 24 -5.88 -6.96 -17.33
CA TRP A 24 -6.73 -5.95 -16.75
C TRP A 24 -5.91 -4.69 -16.95
N ALA A 25 -6.24 -3.92 -17.99
CA ALA A 25 -5.75 -2.57 -18.11
C ALA A 25 -6.11 -1.94 -16.78
N ALA A 26 -5.11 -1.64 -15.96
CA ALA A 26 -5.36 -0.93 -14.71
C ALA A 26 -6.14 0.30 -15.12
N GLU A 27 -7.37 0.44 -14.59
CA GLU A 27 -8.18 1.61 -14.87
C GLU A 27 -7.30 2.82 -14.55
N ASN A 28 -7.17 3.72 -15.55
CA ASN A 28 -6.38 4.91 -15.37
C ASN A 28 -7.17 5.88 -14.49
N HIS A 29 -6.69 6.06 -13.25
CA HIS A 29 -7.27 6.99 -12.28
C HIS A 29 -6.43 8.27 -12.13
N ASP A 30 -5.78 8.68 -13.24
CA ASP A 30 -5.03 9.92 -13.27
C ASP A 30 -5.92 11.09 -12.89
N GLY A 31 -5.45 11.92 -11.96
CA GLY A 31 -6.24 13.06 -11.48
C GLY A 31 -7.39 12.72 -10.53
N GLN A 32 -7.54 11.46 -10.10
CA GLN A 32 -8.61 11.01 -9.21
C GLN A 32 -8.10 10.58 -7.85
N VAL A 33 -9.00 10.59 -6.85
CA VAL A 33 -8.83 9.96 -5.54
C VAL A 33 -9.90 8.91 -5.32
N ARG A 34 -9.56 7.82 -4.62
CA ARG A 34 -10.54 6.81 -4.24
C ARG A 34 -11.21 7.21 -2.94
N VAL A 35 -12.54 7.15 -2.90
CA VAL A 35 -13.32 7.40 -1.70
C VAL A 35 -14.11 6.15 -1.34
N VAL A 36 -13.92 5.69 -0.10
CA VAL A 36 -14.66 4.58 0.51
C VAL A 36 -15.42 5.11 1.70
N VAL A 37 -16.73 4.86 1.75
CA VAL A 37 -17.60 5.19 2.90
C VAL A 37 -18.21 3.91 3.43
N GLU A 38 -17.96 3.59 4.68
CA GLU A 38 -18.36 2.31 5.25
C GLU A 38 -18.78 2.38 6.73
N ASN A 39 -19.67 1.47 7.10
CA ASN A 39 -20.03 1.17 8.47
C ASN A 39 -19.85 -0.33 8.73
N THR A 40 -18.76 -0.69 9.37
CA THR A 40 -18.42 -2.08 9.72
C THR A 40 -18.54 -2.38 11.21
N THR A 41 -18.87 -1.37 12.01
CA THR A 41 -18.89 -1.44 13.48
C THR A 41 -20.29 -1.48 14.07
N TYR A 42 -21.28 -0.92 13.38
CA TYR A 42 -22.66 -0.86 13.85
C TYR A 42 -23.60 -1.54 12.85
N ALA A 43 -23.99 -2.76 13.15
CA ALA A 43 -24.79 -3.57 12.24
C ALA A 43 -26.27 -3.13 12.22
N LYS A 44 -26.94 -3.31 11.08
CA LYS A 44 -28.41 -3.11 10.93
C LYS A 44 -29.21 -3.92 11.95
N ALA A 45 -28.74 -5.11 12.28
CA ALA A 45 -29.37 -5.94 13.31
C ALA A 45 -29.37 -5.29 14.71
N ASN A 46 -28.47 -4.31 14.93
CA ASN A 46 -28.36 -3.54 16.17
C ASN A 46 -29.04 -2.15 16.08
N GLY A 47 -29.68 -1.84 14.94
CA GLY A 47 -30.42 -0.59 14.75
C GLY A 47 -29.80 0.42 13.80
N ALA A 48 -28.66 0.13 13.16
CA ALA A 48 -28.10 1.01 12.16
C ALA A 48 -29.03 1.17 10.94
N ALA A 49 -29.06 2.36 10.34
CA ALA A 49 -29.80 2.61 9.09
C ALA A 49 -29.27 1.75 7.93
N TRP A 50 -27.96 1.51 7.92
CA TRP A 50 -27.26 0.64 6.97
C TRP A 50 -25.95 0.13 7.57
N ASP A 51 -25.39 -0.94 6.98
CA ASP A 51 -24.08 -1.50 7.33
C ASP A 51 -23.32 -1.93 6.06
N GLY A 52 -22.02 -2.22 6.21
CA GLY A 52 -21.13 -2.55 5.10
C GLY A 52 -20.62 -1.30 4.37
N THR A 53 -20.27 -1.47 3.09
CA THR A 53 -19.74 -0.40 2.24
C THR A 53 -20.89 0.29 1.49
N LEU A 54 -21.04 1.60 1.70
CA LEU A 54 -22.04 2.43 1.01
C LEU A 54 -21.50 2.99 -0.30
N VAL A 55 -20.24 3.43 -0.30
CA VAL A 55 -19.55 4.00 -1.46
C VAL A 55 -18.14 3.41 -1.54
N ASP A 56 -17.73 3.06 -2.74
CA ASP A 56 -16.35 2.71 -3.09
C ASP A 56 -16.13 3.10 -4.57
N LYS A 57 -15.58 4.28 -4.79
CA LYS A 57 -15.38 4.78 -6.16
C LYS A 57 -14.27 5.82 -6.24
N TRP A 58 -13.77 6.02 -7.44
CA TRP A 58 -12.86 7.10 -7.80
C TRP A 58 -13.66 8.36 -8.14
N VAL A 59 -13.18 9.51 -7.70
CA VAL A 59 -13.73 10.84 -7.98
C VAL A 59 -12.62 11.77 -8.44
N ASP A 60 -12.95 12.72 -9.31
CA ASP A 60 -11.99 13.69 -9.82
C ASP A 60 -11.49 14.61 -8.70
N LEU A 61 -10.17 14.81 -8.65
CA LEU A 61 -9.50 15.72 -7.75
C LEU A 61 -9.31 17.07 -8.45
N ALA A 62 -10.30 17.95 -8.37
CA ALA A 62 -10.16 19.29 -8.93
C ALA A 62 -9.12 20.12 -8.15
N PRO A 63 -8.40 21.04 -8.81
CA PRO A 63 -7.48 21.95 -8.13
C PRO A 63 -8.15 22.71 -6.99
N GLY A 64 -7.55 22.69 -5.80
CA GLY A 64 -8.06 23.35 -4.60
C GLY A 64 -9.17 22.61 -3.86
N SER A 65 -9.67 21.48 -4.38
CA SER A 65 -10.63 20.64 -3.67
C SER A 65 -10.03 20.14 -2.34
N SER A 66 -10.87 20.07 -1.33
CA SER A 66 -10.54 19.45 -0.07
C SER A 66 -10.92 17.97 -0.05
N MET A 67 -10.40 17.23 0.92
CA MET A 67 -10.84 15.86 1.21
C MET A 67 -12.36 15.81 1.44
N MET A 68 -12.94 16.82 2.09
CA MET A 68 -14.39 16.94 2.28
C MET A 68 -15.14 17.04 0.95
N ASP A 69 -14.65 17.87 0.02
CA ASP A 69 -15.28 18.02 -1.30
C ASP A 69 -15.29 16.70 -2.07
N CYS A 70 -14.20 15.92 -1.99
CA CYS A 70 -14.12 14.60 -2.59
C CYS A 70 -15.11 13.62 -1.94
N ILE A 71 -15.26 13.66 -0.61
CA ILE A 71 -16.25 12.82 0.11
C ILE A 71 -17.67 13.15 -0.34
N VAL A 72 -18.03 14.43 -0.37
CA VAL A 72 -19.37 14.89 -0.80
C VAL A 72 -19.62 14.52 -2.27
N SER A 73 -18.63 14.71 -3.13
CA SER A 73 -18.72 14.27 -4.55
C SER A 73 -18.93 12.75 -4.66
N ALA A 74 -18.26 11.98 -3.83
CA ALA A 74 -18.40 10.53 -3.81
C ALA A 74 -19.78 10.08 -3.31
N LEU A 75 -20.33 10.72 -2.31
CA LEU A 75 -21.67 10.42 -1.79
C LEU A 75 -22.75 10.64 -2.85
N GLY A 76 -22.61 11.64 -3.73
CA GLY A 76 -23.52 11.87 -4.84
C GLY A 76 -24.95 12.12 -4.37
N THR A 77 -25.84 11.14 -4.55
CA THR A 77 -27.27 11.24 -4.15
C THR A 77 -27.56 10.78 -2.74
N TYR A 78 -26.59 10.20 -2.04
CA TYR A 78 -26.75 9.87 -0.63
C TYR A 78 -26.79 11.13 0.22
N SER A 79 -27.72 11.18 1.17
CA SER A 79 -27.81 12.31 2.11
C SER A 79 -26.57 12.40 2.98
N GLN A 80 -26.22 13.61 3.36
CA GLN A 80 -25.23 13.91 4.36
C GLN A 80 -25.57 15.19 5.08
N THR A 81 -25.15 15.31 6.34
CA THR A 81 -25.30 16.51 7.16
C THR A 81 -23.97 16.87 7.80
N GLY A 82 -23.65 18.15 7.84
CA GLY A 82 -22.50 18.68 8.57
C GLY A 82 -21.23 18.88 7.75
N ALA A 83 -21.14 18.42 6.49
CA ALA A 83 -19.95 18.66 5.65
C ALA A 83 -19.61 20.16 5.52
N GLU A 84 -20.61 21.03 5.47
CA GLU A 84 -20.44 22.48 5.38
C GLU A 84 -19.74 23.08 6.60
N SER A 85 -19.96 22.49 7.79
CA SER A 85 -19.31 22.90 9.05
C SER A 85 -17.92 22.27 9.24
N GLY A 86 -17.53 21.32 8.39
CA GLY A 86 -16.25 20.61 8.45
C GLY A 86 -16.28 19.28 9.18
N TYR A 87 -17.41 18.88 9.73
CA TYR A 87 -17.64 17.57 10.34
C TYR A 87 -18.92 16.94 9.81
N ILE A 88 -18.84 15.74 9.26
CA ILE A 88 -20.01 14.99 8.83
C ILE A 88 -20.65 14.33 10.05
N SER A 89 -21.86 14.75 10.38
CA SER A 89 -22.62 14.24 11.51
C SER A 89 -23.61 13.13 11.13
N GLU A 90 -23.96 13.00 9.83
CA GLU A 90 -24.90 12.00 9.35
C GLU A 90 -24.54 11.63 7.91
N ILE A 91 -24.62 10.34 7.54
CA ILE A 91 -24.53 9.84 6.16
C ILE A 91 -25.65 8.83 5.95
N ASN A 92 -26.54 9.12 4.98
CA ASN A 92 -27.62 8.24 4.52
C ASN A 92 -28.49 7.69 5.69
N GLY A 93 -28.87 8.58 6.62
CA GLY A 93 -29.69 8.26 7.78
C GLY A 93 -28.97 7.61 8.95
N LEU A 94 -27.64 7.45 8.90
CA LEU A 94 -26.84 6.97 10.03
C LEU A 94 -26.13 8.18 10.66
N SER A 95 -26.57 8.57 11.86
CA SER A 95 -26.08 9.75 12.57
C SER A 95 -25.00 9.42 13.59
N ALA A 96 -24.13 10.39 13.86
CA ALA A 96 -23.30 10.39 15.05
C ALA A 96 -24.20 10.25 16.31
N GLY A 97 -23.83 9.33 17.19
CA GLY A 97 -24.64 9.01 18.39
C GLY A 97 -25.59 7.81 18.24
N ASP A 98 -25.93 7.38 17.03
CA ASP A 98 -26.87 6.24 16.85
C ASP A 98 -26.31 4.93 17.41
N GLY A 99 -25.01 4.70 17.30
CA GLY A 99 -24.32 3.53 17.86
C GLY A 99 -23.87 3.70 19.32
N GLY A 100 -24.33 4.77 19.99
CA GLY A 100 -23.96 5.14 21.37
C GLY A 100 -23.31 6.52 21.46
N ALA A 101 -23.20 7.07 22.66
CA ALA A 101 -22.77 8.45 22.90
C ALA A 101 -21.37 8.79 22.33
N ALA A 102 -20.52 7.80 22.14
CA ALA A 102 -19.17 7.94 21.58
C ALA A 102 -19.07 7.54 20.10
N SER A 103 -20.20 7.26 19.44
CA SER A 103 -20.19 6.87 18.03
C SER A 103 -20.22 8.08 17.10
N GLY A 104 -19.68 7.90 15.91
CA GLY A 104 -19.64 8.95 14.88
C GLY A 104 -18.80 8.60 13.67
N TRP A 105 -18.57 9.59 12.83
CA TRP A 105 -17.85 9.46 11.59
C TRP A 105 -16.40 9.90 11.73
N MET A 106 -15.47 9.07 11.29
CA MET A 106 -14.04 9.35 11.24
C MET A 106 -13.48 9.03 9.85
N GLY A 107 -12.34 9.60 9.52
CA GLY A 107 -11.73 9.35 8.23
C GLY A 107 -10.22 9.24 8.27
N THR A 108 -9.71 8.44 7.35
CA THR A 108 -8.29 8.28 7.09
C THR A 108 -7.93 8.78 5.70
N LEU A 109 -6.70 9.24 5.56
CA LEU A 109 -6.03 9.46 4.29
C LEU A 109 -4.91 8.43 4.17
N ASN A 110 -4.98 7.56 3.15
CA ASN A 110 -4.03 6.46 2.99
C ASN A 110 -3.84 5.63 4.27
N ASP A 111 -4.95 5.27 4.90
CA ASP A 111 -5.01 4.45 6.12
C ASP A 111 -4.39 5.09 7.38
N TRP A 112 -4.24 6.41 7.40
CA TRP A 112 -3.81 7.20 8.55
C TRP A 112 -4.91 8.14 9.00
N PHE A 113 -5.30 8.12 10.29
CA PHE A 113 -6.21 9.11 10.86
C PHE A 113 -5.54 10.48 10.87
N THR A 114 -6.13 11.41 10.12
CA THR A 114 -5.59 12.76 10.01
C THR A 114 -5.83 13.56 11.30
N ASN A 115 -4.81 14.29 11.74
CA ASN A 115 -4.94 15.16 12.91
C ASN A 115 -5.55 16.54 12.56
N VAL A 116 -6.02 16.70 11.32
CA VAL A 116 -6.61 17.95 10.80
C VAL A 116 -7.98 17.66 10.19
N GLY A 117 -8.84 18.66 10.14
CA GLY A 117 -10.17 18.54 9.55
C GLY A 117 -10.13 18.20 8.05
N PHE A 118 -11.15 17.53 7.55
CA PHE A 118 -11.21 17.12 6.13
C PHE A 118 -11.20 18.31 5.16
N LYS A 119 -11.61 19.50 5.61
CA LYS A 119 -11.52 20.74 4.83
C LYS A 119 -10.12 21.31 4.71
N ASP A 120 -9.23 20.94 5.63
CA ASP A 120 -7.86 21.46 5.70
C ASP A 120 -6.86 20.58 4.93
N ILE A 121 -7.34 19.44 4.42
CA ILE A 121 -6.57 18.53 3.55
C ILE A 121 -6.95 18.86 2.11
N LYS A 122 -6.08 19.57 1.39
CA LYS A 122 -6.36 20.14 0.07
C LYS A 122 -5.49 19.56 -1.02
N ALA A 123 -6.07 19.53 -2.23
CA ALA A 123 -5.38 19.14 -3.45
C ALA A 123 -4.14 20.01 -3.70
N GLY A 124 -3.01 19.35 -3.96
CA GLY A 124 -1.71 19.99 -4.22
C GLY A 124 -0.91 20.35 -2.97
N ASP A 125 -1.48 20.15 -1.76
CA ASP A 125 -0.76 20.29 -0.49
C ASP A 125 -0.62 18.93 0.22
N LYS A 126 -1.73 18.36 0.69
CA LYS A 126 -1.75 17.09 1.44
C LYS A 126 -2.56 16.00 0.74
N LEU A 127 -3.35 16.35 -0.27
CA LEU A 127 -4.19 15.47 -1.05
C LEU A 127 -3.74 15.44 -2.51
N PHE A 128 -3.50 14.26 -3.03
CA PHE A 128 -2.95 14.05 -4.36
C PHE A 128 -3.70 12.95 -5.11
N ALA A 129 -3.60 12.96 -6.43
CA ALA A 129 -4.13 11.88 -7.26
C ALA A 129 -3.57 10.52 -6.82
N GLY A 130 -4.42 9.51 -6.82
CA GLY A 130 -4.10 8.17 -6.34
C GLY A 130 -4.34 7.95 -4.85
N ASP A 131 -4.52 9.00 -4.05
CA ASP A 131 -4.80 8.88 -2.62
C ASP A 131 -6.13 8.16 -2.35
N ILE A 132 -6.20 7.50 -1.20
CA ILE A 132 -7.37 6.78 -0.73
C ILE A 132 -7.93 7.47 0.51
N ILE A 133 -9.13 7.99 0.37
CA ILE A 133 -9.94 8.55 1.45
C ILE A 133 -10.89 7.46 1.94
N ARG A 134 -10.85 7.13 3.23
CA ARG A 134 -11.80 6.19 3.83
C ARG A 134 -12.55 6.87 4.96
N VAL A 135 -13.88 6.89 4.88
CA VAL A 135 -14.78 7.44 5.89
C VAL A 135 -15.49 6.28 6.57
N MET A 136 -15.32 6.16 7.88
CA MET A 136 -15.75 5.00 8.65
C MET A 136 -16.62 5.44 9.83
N TYR A 137 -17.65 4.63 10.12
CA TYR A 137 -18.42 4.80 11.34
C TYR A 137 -17.73 4.08 12.50
N THR A 138 -17.59 4.74 13.64
CA THR A 138 -17.06 4.15 14.88
C THR A 138 -18.13 4.12 15.94
N THR A 139 -18.18 3.07 16.75
CA THR A 139 -19.01 2.96 17.96
C THR A 139 -18.20 3.17 19.22
N ASN A 140 -16.89 3.22 19.11
CA ASN A 140 -15.98 3.45 20.21
C ASN A 140 -15.23 4.78 20.00
N GLY A 141 -15.44 5.71 20.87
CA GLY A 141 -14.92 7.08 20.77
C GLY A 141 -13.47 7.13 20.30
N TYR A 142 -13.24 8.03 19.33
CA TYR A 142 -11.92 8.23 18.72
C TYR A 142 -11.38 7.08 17.84
N GLY A 143 -12.25 6.10 17.44
CA GLY A 143 -11.94 5.13 16.41
C GLY A 143 -11.13 3.92 16.87
N ALA A 144 -11.17 3.55 18.14
CA ALA A 144 -10.45 2.37 18.63
C ALA A 144 -10.91 1.06 17.96
N ASP A 145 -12.20 0.97 17.60
CA ASP A 145 -12.81 -0.17 16.90
C ASP A 145 -12.56 -0.20 15.39
N ILE A 146 -11.98 0.87 14.83
CA ILE A 146 -11.61 0.98 13.40
C ILE A 146 -10.09 1.18 13.19
N GLY A 147 -9.31 0.91 14.22
CA GLY A 147 -7.85 0.85 14.16
C GLY A 147 -7.11 2.09 14.64
N GLY A 148 -7.78 3.03 15.33
CA GLY A 148 -7.15 4.21 15.94
C GLY A 148 -7.42 4.29 17.43
N ASP A 149 -6.49 3.87 18.28
CA ASP A 149 -6.61 3.95 19.74
C ASP A 149 -5.53 4.88 20.31
N TRP A 150 -5.95 5.98 20.92
CA TRP A 150 -5.03 6.94 21.55
C TRP A 150 -4.25 6.34 22.73
N ASN A 151 -4.80 5.32 23.39
CA ASN A 151 -4.12 4.65 24.51
C ASN A 151 -2.95 3.77 24.03
N THR A 152 -2.98 3.31 22.79
CA THR A 152 -1.94 2.45 22.19
C THR A 152 -1.16 3.15 21.08
N GLN A 153 -1.21 4.48 21.00
CA GLN A 153 -0.52 5.25 19.96
C GLN A 153 1.01 5.07 20.00
N SER A 154 1.57 4.65 21.13
CA SER A 154 2.99 4.30 21.24
C SER A 154 3.36 2.98 20.52
N ASP A 155 2.37 2.17 20.13
CA ASP A 155 2.61 1.03 19.24
C ASP A 155 2.78 1.53 17.81
N THR A 156 4.02 1.68 17.41
CA THR A 156 4.43 2.11 16.07
C THR A 156 4.79 0.93 15.15
N SER A 157 4.37 -0.28 15.50
CA SER A 157 4.55 -1.44 14.63
C SER A 157 3.62 -1.38 13.42
N LEU A 158 3.98 -2.12 12.36
CA LEU A 158 3.07 -2.41 11.26
C LEU A 158 2.26 -3.67 11.58
N ALA A 159 0.98 -3.67 11.26
CA ALA A 159 0.13 -4.85 11.26
C ALA A 159 0.26 -5.66 9.96
N ALA A 160 0.58 -4.99 8.84
CA ALA A 160 0.76 -5.62 7.54
C ALA A 160 1.76 -4.84 6.68
N LEU A 161 2.51 -5.57 5.85
CA LEU A 161 3.40 -5.04 4.82
C LEU A 161 3.38 -5.98 3.62
N SER A 162 3.11 -5.44 2.45
CA SER A 162 3.17 -6.16 1.18
C SER A 162 3.55 -5.23 0.04
N PHE A 163 3.89 -5.82 -1.11
CA PHE A 163 4.25 -5.10 -2.32
C PHE A 163 3.45 -5.64 -3.50
N SER A 164 3.27 -4.81 -4.53
CA SER A 164 2.52 -5.19 -5.73
C SER A 164 3.15 -6.33 -6.51
N GLU A 165 4.47 -6.50 -6.39
CA GLU A 165 5.27 -7.50 -7.08
C GLU A 165 6.31 -8.10 -6.11
N GLY A 166 6.72 -9.34 -6.39
CA GLY A 166 7.80 -10.00 -5.67
C GLY A 166 7.37 -10.79 -4.44
N VAL A 167 8.37 -11.37 -3.79
CA VAL A 167 8.23 -12.19 -2.58
C VAL A 167 9.04 -11.58 -1.46
N LEU A 168 8.40 -11.26 -0.36
CA LEU A 168 9.04 -10.74 0.85
C LEU A 168 9.62 -11.90 1.67
N THR A 169 10.88 -11.81 2.05
CA THR A 169 11.58 -12.82 2.86
C THR A 169 12.30 -12.15 4.05
N PRO A 170 12.12 -12.67 5.27
CA PRO A 170 11.11 -13.66 5.67
C PRO A 170 9.69 -13.13 5.50
N ASP A 171 8.69 -14.01 5.67
CA ASP A 171 7.29 -13.56 5.73
C ASP A 171 7.15 -12.44 6.76
N PHE A 172 6.27 -11.49 6.46
CA PHE A 172 6.08 -10.33 7.33
C PHE A 172 5.66 -10.74 8.74
N ALA A 173 6.32 -10.15 9.73
CA ALA A 173 5.95 -10.21 11.15
C ALA A 173 6.26 -8.85 11.79
N SER A 174 5.36 -8.36 12.63
CA SER A 174 5.42 -7.00 13.20
C SER A 174 6.69 -6.71 14.03
N ASP A 175 7.29 -7.75 14.61
CA ASP A 175 8.50 -7.71 15.41
C ASP A 175 9.81 -7.80 14.60
N LYS A 176 9.71 -8.06 13.30
CA LYS A 176 10.85 -8.10 12.38
C LYS A 176 10.95 -6.79 11.61
N THR A 177 12.14 -6.27 11.51
CA THR A 177 12.39 -4.95 10.89
C THR A 177 13.31 -5.00 9.67
N ALA A 178 13.79 -6.18 9.28
CA ALA A 178 14.68 -6.35 8.14
C ALA A 178 14.16 -7.45 7.21
N TYR A 179 14.06 -7.12 5.91
CA TYR A 179 13.50 -7.99 4.89
C TYR A 179 14.29 -7.90 3.59
N THR A 180 14.14 -8.92 2.76
CA THR A 180 14.51 -8.91 1.34
C THR A 180 13.24 -9.04 0.51
N LEU A 181 13.07 -8.19 -0.48
CA LEU A 181 12.01 -8.29 -1.51
C LEU A 181 12.65 -8.85 -2.79
N THR A 182 12.37 -10.09 -3.10
CA THR A 182 12.84 -10.71 -4.34
C THR A 182 11.85 -10.43 -5.46
N LEU A 183 12.28 -9.69 -6.48
CA LEU A 183 11.49 -9.30 -7.63
C LEU A 183 11.82 -10.16 -8.85
N PRO A 184 10.85 -10.45 -9.73
CA PRO A 184 11.12 -10.97 -11.06
C PRO A 184 12.05 -10.03 -11.86
N GLN A 185 12.83 -10.61 -12.77
CA GLN A 185 13.67 -9.83 -13.68
C GLN A 185 12.82 -8.82 -14.49
N GLY A 186 13.32 -7.58 -14.63
CA GLY A 186 12.68 -6.53 -15.42
C GLY A 186 11.60 -5.72 -14.70
N VAL A 187 11.29 -6.02 -13.45
CA VAL A 187 10.42 -5.16 -12.63
C VAL A 187 11.19 -3.91 -12.22
N THR A 188 10.78 -2.75 -12.71
CA THR A 188 11.43 -1.45 -12.45
C THR A 188 10.67 -0.54 -11.50
N GLY A 189 9.48 -0.96 -11.05
CA GLY A 189 8.65 -0.18 -10.13
C GLY A 189 7.69 -1.04 -9.36
N ILE A 190 7.47 -0.70 -8.10
CA ILE A 190 6.56 -1.40 -7.18
C ILE A 190 5.70 -0.40 -6.42
N ARG A 191 4.57 -0.88 -5.90
CA ARG A 191 3.74 -0.15 -4.92
C ARG A 191 3.77 -0.88 -3.60
N MET A 192 3.87 -0.11 -2.52
CA MET A 192 3.82 -0.62 -1.16
C MET A 192 2.39 -0.54 -0.61
N THR A 193 1.98 -1.59 0.08
CA THR A 193 0.82 -1.57 0.98
C THR A 193 1.31 -1.85 2.40
N ALA A 194 1.10 -0.90 3.29
CA ALA A 194 1.48 -1.04 4.69
C ALA A 194 0.33 -0.55 5.57
N THR A 195 0.05 -1.28 6.64
CA THR A 195 -0.97 -0.91 7.63
C THR A 195 -0.30 -0.77 8.98
N ALA A 196 -0.41 0.39 9.61
CA ALA A 196 0.05 0.58 10.98
C ALA A 196 -0.83 -0.23 11.95
N SER A 197 -0.26 -0.80 13.00
CA SER A 197 -1.02 -1.46 14.07
C SER A 197 -1.97 -0.48 14.73
N ASN A 198 -1.55 0.78 14.85
CA ASN A 198 -2.40 1.88 15.26
C ASN A 198 -2.40 2.97 14.17
N LYS A 199 -3.57 3.20 13.54
CA LYS A 199 -3.72 4.14 12.41
C LYS A 199 -3.57 5.61 12.79
N ASN A 200 -3.41 5.94 14.07
CA ASN A 200 -2.96 7.27 14.48
C ASN A 200 -1.48 7.50 14.13
N ASN A 201 -0.72 6.45 13.82
CA ASN A 201 0.65 6.53 13.37
C ASN A 201 0.73 6.56 11.84
N GLN A 202 1.33 7.61 11.29
CA GLN A 202 1.56 7.74 9.86
C GLN A 202 2.72 6.83 9.42
N VAL A 203 2.58 6.24 8.22
CA VAL A 203 3.64 5.44 7.60
C VAL A 203 4.31 6.23 6.50
N TYR A 204 5.62 6.33 6.56
CA TYR A 204 6.49 7.02 5.60
C TYR A 204 7.31 6.00 4.83
N LEU A 205 7.60 6.29 3.58
CA LEU A 205 8.40 5.46 2.69
C LEU A 205 9.50 6.29 2.04
N THR A 206 10.73 5.80 2.14
CA THR A 206 11.85 6.29 1.32
C THR A 206 12.47 5.14 0.54
N ALA A 207 12.98 5.42 -0.66
CA ALA A 207 13.78 4.50 -1.44
C ALA A 207 15.09 5.19 -1.81
N ASP A 208 16.21 4.59 -1.43
CA ASP A 208 17.56 5.16 -1.64
C ASP A 208 17.67 6.64 -1.20
N GLY A 209 17.00 6.98 -0.09
CA GLY A 209 16.97 8.31 0.49
C GLY A 209 16.00 9.32 -0.16
N THR A 210 15.21 8.90 -1.14
CA THR A 210 14.16 9.73 -1.75
C THR A 210 12.81 9.38 -1.11
N ASP A 211 12.04 10.41 -0.70
CA ASP A 211 10.71 10.22 -0.11
C ASP A 211 9.67 9.94 -1.18
N TYR A 212 8.79 8.99 -0.89
CA TYR A 212 7.65 8.60 -1.72
C TYR A 212 6.36 8.60 -0.90
N ARG A 213 5.26 9.02 -1.53
CA ARG A 213 3.94 8.85 -0.94
C ARG A 213 3.54 7.37 -0.98
N ARG A 214 2.74 6.92 -0.01
CA ARG A 214 2.33 5.51 0.13
C ARG A 214 1.69 4.90 -1.13
N VAL A 215 1.02 5.73 -1.93
CA VAL A 215 0.27 5.28 -3.12
C VAL A 215 1.08 5.40 -4.42
N GLU A 216 2.29 5.94 -4.35
CA GLU A 216 3.17 6.09 -5.52
C GLU A 216 3.81 4.77 -5.95
N THR A 217 4.10 4.69 -7.24
CA THR A 217 4.99 3.66 -7.76
C THR A 217 6.42 4.07 -7.48
N VAL A 218 7.12 3.26 -6.70
CA VAL A 218 8.51 3.48 -6.32
C VAL A 218 9.40 2.82 -7.37
N PRO A 219 10.30 3.55 -8.03
CA PRO A 219 11.28 2.96 -8.92
C PRO A 219 12.24 2.08 -8.11
N VAL A 220 12.53 0.89 -8.63
CA VAL A 220 13.40 -0.08 -7.98
C VAL A 220 14.35 -0.73 -8.96
N HIS A 221 15.51 -1.13 -8.44
CA HIS A 221 16.51 -1.93 -9.09
C HIS A 221 17.12 -2.92 -8.07
N ASN A 222 17.96 -3.82 -8.53
CA ASN A 222 18.68 -4.70 -7.63
C ASN A 222 19.56 -3.88 -6.66
N GLY A 223 19.41 -4.12 -5.35
CA GLY A 223 20.09 -3.39 -4.29
C GLY A 223 19.36 -2.15 -3.77
N THR A 224 18.24 -1.71 -4.37
CA THR A 224 17.42 -0.62 -3.80
C THR A 224 17.06 -0.91 -2.35
N VAL A 225 17.24 0.09 -1.48
CA VAL A 225 16.89 0.01 -0.06
C VAL A 225 15.65 0.85 0.22
N LEU A 226 14.57 0.16 0.56
CA LEU A 226 13.34 0.79 1.03
C LEU A 226 13.41 0.94 2.55
N THR A 227 13.19 2.16 3.04
CA THR A 227 13.07 2.45 4.47
C THR A 227 11.63 2.85 4.76
N ILE A 228 10.96 2.10 5.62
CA ILE A 228 9.56 2.29 5.99
C ILE A 228 9.53 2.67 7.46
N ARG A 229 9.09 3.88 7.77
CA ARG A 229 9.00 4.39 9.13
C ARG A 229 7.53 4.53 9.52
N CYS A 230 7.15 3.93 10.64
CA CYS A 230 5.81 4.04 11.21
C CYS A 230 5.86 4.92 12.47
N GLY A 231 5.02 5.94 12.51
CA GLY A 231 4.91 6.89 13.60
C GLY A 231 5.90 8.07 13.52
N ASP A 232 5.60 9.09 14.31
CA ASP A 232 6.44 10.26 14.49
C ASP A 232 6.97 10.30 15.92
N LYS A 233 8.21 10.80 16.08
CA LYS A 233 8.80 10.95 17.41
C LYS A 233 8.06 12.04 18.18
N ALA A 234 7.52 11.68 19.33
CA ALA A 234 6.87 12.60 20.24
C ALA A 234 7.27 12.31 21.70
N ALA A 235 7.41 13.40 22.49
CA ALA A 235 7.60 13.27 23.93
C ALA A 235 6.28 12.88 24.61
N ALA A 236 6.36 12.20 25.75
CA ALA A 236 5.18 11.94 26.58
C ALA A 236 4.54 13.25 27.04
N THR A 237 3.21 13.28 27.04
CA THR A 237 2.39 14.34 27.63
C THR A 237 1.54 13.76 28.74
N GLU A 238 0.77 14.62 29.46
CA GLU A 238 -0.18 14.15 30.50
C GLU A 238 -1.20 13.14 29.96
N TRP A 239 -1.55 13.25 28.67
CA TRP A 239 -2.64 12.49 28.03
C TRP A 239 -2.16 11.50 26.96
N SER A 240 -0.86 11.49 26.66
CA SER A 240 -0.32 10.68 25.56
C SER A 240 1.04 10.13 25.92
N PRO A 241 1.29 8.82 25.71
CA PRO A 241 2.60 8.21 25.93
C PRO A 241 3.65 8.77 24.95
N ALA A 242 4.93 8.59 25.29
CA ALA A 242 6.00 8.89 24.34
C ALA A 242 5.92 7.96 23.13
N ILE A 243 6.16 8.53 21.94
CA ILE A 243 6.15 7.79 20.67
C ILE A 243 7.59 7.71 20.17
N THR A 244 8.03 6.51 19.85
CA THR A 244 9.29 6.25 19.15
C THR A 244 8.99 5.50 17.88
N PRO A 245 9.30 6.07 16.70
CA PRO A 245 9.02 5.44 15.42
C PRO A 245 9.71 4.09 15.29
N THR A 246 9.01 3.13 14.69
CA THR A 246 9.60 1.86 14.25
C THR A 246 10.01 2.00 12.78
N THR A 247 11.23 1.53 12.47
CA THR A 247 11.77 1.58 11.12
C THR A 247 12.00 0.17 10.60
N TYR A 248 11.43 -0.11 9.43
CA TYR A 248 11.60 -1.36 8.68
C TYR A 248 12.48 -1.08 7.47
N THR A 249 13.38 -2.00 7.18
CA THR A 249 14.27 -1.93 6.01
C THR A 249 13.98 -3.12 5.10
N VAL A 250 13.76 -2.84 3.82
CA VAL A 250 13.56 -3.87 2.79
C VAL A 250 14.58 -3.67 1.70
N THR A 251 15.46 -4.65 1.50
CA THR A 251 16.43 -4.64 0.41
C THR A 251 15.85 -5.38 -0.79
N VAL A 252 15.84 -4.72 -1.94
CA VAL A 252 15.36 -5.32 -3.19
C VAL A 252 16.45 -6.21 -3.78
N SER A 253 16.08 -7.43 -4.17
CA SER A 253 16.89 -8.36 -4.96
C SER A 253 16.11 -8.73 -6.21
N GLN A 254 16.76 -8.75 -7.38
CA GLN A 254 16.12 -9.18 -8.64
C GLN A 254 16.61 -10.56 -9.06
N GLU A 255 15.66 -11.42 -9.46
CA GLU A 255 16.01 -12.72 -10.02
C GLU A 255 16.76 -12.53 -11.34
N GLY A 256 17.86 -13.24 -11.48
CA GLY A 256 18.67 -13.21 -12.73
C GLY A 256 19.82 -12.18 -12.74
N ASP A 257 19.84 -11.25 -11.81
CA ASP A 257 21.06 -10.50 -11.55
C ASP A 257 22.00 -11.40 -10.74
N ALA A 258 22.82 -12.17 -11.44
CA ALA A 258 23.98 -12.74 -10.78
C ALA A 258 24.71 -11.62 -10.04
N PRO A 259 25.21 -11.84 -8.81
CA PRO A 259 26.05 -10.85 -8.18
C PRO A 259 27.11 -10.45 -9.21
N GLN A 260 27.24 -9.13 -9.48
CA GLN A 260 28.35 -8.61 -10.27
C GLN A 260 29.63 -8.80 -9.43
N GLY A 261 30.00 -10.05 -9.25
CA GLY A 261 31.34 -10.44 -8.87
C GLY A 261 32.12 -10.55 -10.16
N ASP A 262 33.29 -9.99 -10.18
CA ASP A 262 34.25 -10.26 -11.25
C ASP A 262 34.28 -11.77 -11.51
N LEU A 263 33.80 -12.18 -12.70
CA LEU A 263 33.90 -13.55 -13.12
C LEU A 263 35.40 -13.81 -13.38
N ASP A 264 36.11 -14.23 -12.35
CA ASP A 264 37.51 -14.67 -12.50
C ASP A 264 37.55 -16.03 -13.22
N VAL A 265 37.51 -15.95 -14.54
CA VAL A 265 37.65 -17.11 -15.40
C VAL A 265 39.14 -17.45 -15.54
N SER A 266 39.66 -18.31 -14.69
CA SER A 266 41.02 -18.81 -14.84
C SER A 266 41.05 -19.97 -15.86
N PHE A 267 41.63 -19.75 -17.00
CA PHE A 267 41.87 -20.78 -18.03
C PHE A 267 43.17 -21.54 -17.70
N LYS A 268 43.10 -22.47 -16.74
CA LYS A 268 44.22 -23.37 -16.46
C LYS A 268 44.28 -24.50 -17.52
N GLY A 269 45.40 -24.58 -18.20
CA GLY A 269 45.70 -25.68 -19.11
C GLY A 269 45.41 -25.39 -20.59
N LEU A 270 45.02 -24.20 -20.98
CA LEU A 270 44.89 -23.80 -22.36
C LEU A 270 46.23 -23.25 -22.91
N HIS A 271 46.62 -23.70 -24.10
CA HIS A 271 47.75 -23.09 -24.82
C HIS A 271 47.40 -21.78 -25.46
N SER A 272 48.36 -20.89 -25.66
CA SER A 272 48.15 -19.52 -26.20
C SER A 272 47.36 -19.51 -27.51
N ALA A 273 47.55 -20.51 -28.38
CA ALA A 273 46.79 -20.66 -29.62
C ALA A 273 45.31 -21.00 -29.42
N GLN A 274 44.93 -21.63 -28.30
CA GLN A 274 43.55 -21.93 -27.95
C GLN A 274 42.88 -20.73 -27.33
N LEU A 275 43.61 -19.93 -26.55
CA LEU A 275 43.11 -18.65 -25.97
C LEU A 275 42.81 -17.64 -27.08
N ALA A 276 43.64 -17.57 -28.12
CA ALA A 276 43.46 -16.66 -29.26
C ALA A 276 42.20 -16.98 -30.10
N SER A 277 41.61 -18.20 -29.96
CA SER A 277 40.39 -18.57 -30.64
C SER A 277 39.12 -18.35 -29.80
N LEU A 278 39.23 -17.99 -28.53
CA LEU A 278 38.10 -17.70 -27.66
C LEU A 278 37.46 -16.35 -28.02
N LYS A 279 36.18 -16.37 -28.35
CA LYS A 279 35.38 -15.18 -28.52
C LYS A 279 34.63 -14.91 -27.20
N LEU A 280 34.92 -13.77 -26.56
CA LEU A 280 34.16 -13.28 -25.42
C LEU A 280 32.94 -12.55 -25.92
N TYR A 281 31.78 -12.92 -25.35
CA TYR A 281 30.49 -12.26 -25.58
C TYR A 281 30.16 -11.39 -24.37
N ASP A 282 30.00 -10.12 -24.61
CA ASP A 282 29.43 -9.19 -23.64
C ASP A 282 27.96 -8.98 -24.03
N PHE A 283 27.06 -9.42 -23.18
CA PHE A 283 25.63 -9.34 -23.44
C PHE A 283 25.09 -7.89 -23.41
N ALA A 284 25.83 -6.95 -22.81
CA ALA A 284 25.45 -5.55 -22.79
C ALA A 284 25.76 -4.81 -24.09
N ASP A 285 26.92 -5.14 -24.75
CA ASP A 285 27.43 -4.42 -25.92
C ASP A 285 27.63 -5.29 -27.16
N GLY A 286 27.19 -6.56 -27.11
CA GLY A 286 27.42 -7.51 -28.19
C GLY A 286 28.82 -8.17 -28.16
N ILE A 287 29.31 -8.61 -29.30
CA ILE A 287 30.59 -9.34 -29.40
C ILE A 287 31.73 -8.40 -29.15
N LYS A 288 32.50 -8.60 -28.09
CA LYS A 288 33.77 -7.97 -27.84
C LYS A 288 34.87 -9.02 -28.00
N GLY A 289 35.58 -8.94 -29.04
CA GLY A 289 36.76 -9.77 -29.32
C GLY A 289 37.03 -9.92 -30.81
N ASP A 290 38.24 -9.81 -31.19
CA ASP A 290 38.73 -10.02 -32.56
C ASP A 290 38.82 -11.52 -32.88
#